data_ea9278336ed09e2930431e66a6b06cb6
#
_entry.id   ea9278336ed09e2930431e66a6b06cb6
#
_cell.length_a   1.000
_cell.length_b   1.000
_cell.length_c   1.000
_cell.angle_alpha   90.00
_cell.angle_beta   90.00
_cell.angle_gamma   90.00
#
_symmetry.space_group_name_H-M   'P 1'
#
loop_
_entity.id
_entity.type
_entity.pdbx_description
1 polymer ?
#
loop_
_entity_poly.entity_id
_entity_poly.type
_entity_poly.pdbx_seq_one_letter_code
_entity_poly.pdbx_strand_id
1 'polypeptide(L)'
;KTPHPIAHDDGTIGNFEYYFAQRESVETVIYLHEFVKVKDKHDLLRFDTRGVVPPKLIEETWRRYVVKMATGSGKTKTMSLLLAWSYFHKKYEEDSDLSKNFLVIAPNIIVLDRLRTDFDGLKVFSEDPVLPDNGTDGQNWRSDFQLTLHIQDEVGPLNSNGNIFLTNIHRVYDD
;
A
#
# COMPACT_ATOMS: atom_id res chain seq x y z
N LYS A 1 -3.88 -16.22 13.03
CA LYS A 1 -3.41 -16.39 11.64
C LYS A 1 -4.44 -17.26 10.94
N THR A 2 -5.24 -16.67 10.07
CA THR A 2 -6.16 -17.45 9.24
C THR A 2 -5.40 -17.78 7.95
N PRO A 3 -5.12 -19.05 7.64
CA PRO A 3 -4.51 -19.41 6.36
C PRO A 3 -5.49 -19.06 5.24
N HIS A 4 -4.97 -18.48 4.17
CA HIS A 4 -5.77 -18.19 2.97
C HIS A 4 -5.57 -19.35 1.98
N PRO A 5 -6.59 -20.19 1.72
CA PRO A 5 -6.47 -21.24 0.73
C PRO A 5 -6.33 -20.62 -0.67
N ILE A 6 -5.35 -21.10 -1.42
CA ILE A 6 -5.16 -20.78 -2.83
C ILE A 6 -5.19 -22.04 -3.66
N ALA A 7 -5.86 -21.99 -4.82
CA ALA A 7 -5.79 -23.04 -5.81
C ALA A 7 -4.55 -22.81 -6.70
N HIS A 8 -3.72 -23.82 -6.83
CA HIS A 8 -2.61 -23.82 -7.79
C HIS A 8 -3.10 -24.28 -9.17
N ASP A 9 -2.34 -23.95 -10.21
CA ASP A 9 -2.66 -24.32 -11.60
C ASP A 9 -2.74 -25.86 -11.82
N ASP A 10 -2.12 -26.65 -10.95
CA ASP A 10 -2.18 -28.11 -10.93
C ASP A 10 -3.43 -28.68 -10.24
N GLY A 11 -4.34 -27.82 -9.75
CA GLY A 11 -5.56 -28.18 -9.05
C GLY A 11 -5.35 -28.49 -7.55
N THR A 12 -4.14 -28.36 -7.02
CA THR A 12 -3.89 -28.53 -5.58
C THR A 12 -4.31 -27.27 -4.81
N ILE A 13 -4.74 -27.47 -3.56
CA ILE A 13 -5.06 -26.36 -2.65
C ILE A 13 -3.89 -26.19 -1.71
N GLY A 14 -3.22 -25.04 -1.82
CA GLY A 14 -2.18 -24.61 -0.89
C GLY A 14 -2.68 -23.56 0.10
N ASN A 15 -1.87 -23.25 1.08
CA ASN A 15 -2.11 -22.13 1.98
C ASN A 15 -1.17 -20.97 1.62
N PHE A 16 -1.73 -19.81 1.36
CA PHE A 16 -0.94 -18.61 1.19
C PHE A 16 -0.61 -17.99 2.55
N GLU A 17 0.66 -17.68 2.75
CA GLU A 17 1.12 -16.91 3.89
C GLU A 17 2.02 -15.76 3.42
N TYR A 18 1.75 -14.56 3.95
CA TYR A 18 2.65 -13.44 3.74
C TYR A 18 4.01 -13.70 4.41
N TYR A 19 5.08 -13.34 3.74
CA TYR A 19 6.41 -13.38 4.36
C TYR A 19 6.44 -12.48 5.60
N PHE A 20 7.24 -12.90 6.57
CA PHE A 20 7.41 -12.15 7.82
C PHE A 20 7.71 -10.67 7.58
N ALA A 21 8.66 -10.36 6.68
CA ALA A 21 9.05 -8.99 6.36
C ALA A 21 7.89 -8.15 5.75
N GLN A 22 7.00 -8.76 4.97
CA GLN A 22 5.82 -8.10 4.43
C GLN A 22 4.84 -7.70 5.53
N ARG A 23 4.53 -8.65 6.40
CA ARG A 23 3.64 -8.43 7.54
C ARG A 23 4.18 -7.39 8.49
N GLU A 24 5.42 -7.55 8.97
CA GLU A 24 6.06 -6.61 9.88
C GLU A 24 6.12 -5.19 9.32
N SER A 25 6.38 -5.04 8.02
CA SER A 25 6.39 -3.72 7.37
C SER A 25 5.02 -3.05 7.42
N VAL A 26 3.96 -3.79 7.10
CA VAL A 26 2.59 -3.26 7.10
C VAL A 26 2.12 -3.00 8.53
N GLU A 27 2.27 -3.97 9.42
CA GLU A 27 1.87 -3.88 10.82
C GLU A 27 2.59 -2.72 11.53
N THR A 28 3.88 -2.50 11.23
CA THR A 28 4.65 -1.36 11.77
C THR A 28 4.09 -0.02 11.31
N VAL A 29 3.80 0.14 10.01
CA VAL A 29 3.24 1.40 9.48
C VAL A 29 1.88 1.67 10.12
N ILE A 30 1.01 0.66 10.18
CA ILE A 30 -0.31 0.78 10.82
C ILE A 30 -0.17 1.14 12.30
N TYR A 31 0.72 0.45 13.03
CA TYR A 31 0.96 0.73 14.45
C TYR A 31 1.44 2.18 14.69
N LEU A 32 2.41 2.64 13.90
CA LEU A 32 2.91 4.00 13.99
C LEU A 32 1.83 5.05 13.66
N HIS A 33 0.95 4.75 12.73
CA HIS A 33 -0.12 5.64 12.32
C HIS A 33 -1.27 5.68 13.33
N GLU A 34 -1.81 4.49 13.70
CA GLU A 34 -3.04 4.37 14.48
C GLU A 34 -2.81 4.51 15.99
N PHE A 35 -1.79 3.82 16.51
CA PHE A 35 -1.55 3.73 17.95
C PHE A 35 -0.58 4.79 18.45
N VAL A 36 0.57 4.91 17.82
CA VAL A 36 1.59 5.87 18.25
C VAL A 36 1.22 7.29 17.81
N LYS A 37 0.46 7.40 16.71
CA LYS A 37 0.04 8.67 16.11
C LYS A 37 1.24 9.58 15.84
N VAL A 38 2.31 9.00 15.29
CA VAL A 38 3.54 9.72 14.94
C VAL A 38 3.21 10.87 14.01
N LYS A 39 3.52 12.08 14.43
CA LYS A 39 3.31 13.31 13.65
C LYS A 39 4.62 13.88 13.11
N ASP A 40 5.69 13.72 13.85
CA ASP A 40 6.98 14.28 13.52
C ASP A 40 8.16 13.39 13.96
N LYS A 41 9.38 13.86 13.69
CA LYS A 41 10.62 13.17 14.07
C LYS A 41 10.80 13.01 15.59
N HIS A 42 10.26 13.90 16.40
CA HIS A 42 10.42 13.85 17.85
C HIS A 42 9.61 12.71 18.45
N ASP A 43 8.46 12.38 17.85
CA ASP A 43 7.70 11.19 18.23
C ASP A 43 8.49 9.91 17.93
N LEU A 44 9.26 9.87 16.83
CA LEU A 44 10.11 8.74 16.48
C LEU A 44 11.32 8.59 17.42
N LEU A 45 11.84 9.67 18.00
CA LEU A 45 12.94 9.62 18.97
C LEU A 45 12.64 8.75 20.19
N ARG A 46 11.37 8.59 20.56
CA ARG A 46 10.95 7.70 21.65
C ARG A 46 11.29 6.23 21.38
N PHE A 47 11.43 5.86 20.11
CA PHE A 47 11.76 4.50 19.66
C PHE A 47 13.23 4.35 19.26
N ASP A 48 13.98 5.44 19.23
CA ASP A 48 15.41 5.43 18.91
C ASP A 48 16.27 5.10 20.13
N THR A 49 16.27 3.84 20.51
CA THR A 49 17.08 3.35 21.64
C THR A 49 18.60 3.42 21.38
N ARG A 50 19.01 3.74 20.14
CA ARG A 50 20.42 3.77 19.73
C ARG A 50 20.94 5.18 19.43
N GLY A 51 20.09 6.22 19.48
CA GLY A 51 20.46 7.59 19.15
C GLY A 51 20.90 7.79 17.69
N VAL A 52 20.32 6.99 16.77
CA VAL A 52 20.73 6.98 15.36
C VAL A 52 19.99 8.02 14.52
N VAL A 53 18.90 8.61 15.06
CA VAL A 53 18.13 9.61 14.32
C VAL A 53 18.97 10.87 14.14
N PRO A 54 19.29 11.28 12.90
CA PRO A 54 20.15 12.44 12.67
C PRO A 54 19.50 13.73 13.21
N PRO A 55 20.27 14.59 13.92
CA PRO A 55 19.73 15.86 14.44
C PRO A 55 19.20 16.80 13.36
N LYS A 56 19.67 16.62 12.10
CA LYS A 56 19.31 17.42 10.93
C LYS A 56 18.26 16.75 10.04
N LEU A 57 17.39 15.91 10.59
CA LEU A 57 16.28 15.39 9.83
C LEU A 57 15.42 16.57 9.33
N ILE A 58 15.10 16.56 8.04
CA ILE A 58 14.29 17.63 7.41
C ILE A 58 12.96 17.74 8.15
N GLU A 59 12.59 18.95 8.53
CA GLU A 59 11.27 19.22 9.11
C GLU A 59 10.23 19.21 7.99
N GLU A 60 9.45 18.15 7.95
CA GLU A 60 8.34 18.01 7.02
C GLU A 60 7.00 18.17 7.76
N THR A 61 6.05 18.78 7.12
CA THR A 61 4.72 19.03 7.70
C THR A 61 3.75 17.87 7.51
N TRP A 62 4.19 16.80 6.82
CA TRP A 62 3.40 15.60 6.57
C TRP A 62 4.09 14.34 7.08
N ARG A 63 3.31 13.31 7.36
CA ARG A 63 3.83 12.00 7.77
C ARG A 63 4.54 11.33 6.61
N ARG A 64 5.71 10.77 6.88
CA ARG A 64 6.54 10.08 5.90
C ARG A 64 7.10 8.80 6.49
N TYR A 65 6.87 7.70 5.82
CA TYR A 65 7.39 6.39 6.19
C TYR A 65 8.33 5.88 5.11
N VAL A 66 9.43 5.25 5.53
CA VAL A 66 10.36 4.58 4.61
C VAL A 66 10.41 3.10 4.96
N VAL A 67 9.93 2.27 4.03
CA VAL A 67 9.97 0.82 4.15
C VAL A 67 11.09 0.29 3.26
N LYS A 68 12.21 -0.15 3.86
CA LYS A 68 13.36 -0.69 3.14
C LYS A 68 13.30 -2.21 3.12
N MET A 69 13.13 -2.79 1.94
CA MET A 69 13.03 -4.23 1.73
C MET A 69 14.01 -4.69 0.65
N ALA A 70 14.50 -5.92 0.77
CA ALA A 70 15.37 -6.54 -0.22
C ALA A 70 14.68 -6.71 -1.59
N THR A 71 15.46 -6.85 -2.65
CA THR A 71 14.93 -7.20 -3.97
C THR A 71 14.31 -8.60 -3.92
N GLY A 72 13.15 -8.79 -4.56
CA GLY A 72 12.44 -10.07 -4.54
C GLY A 72 11.62 -10.36 -3.28
N SER A 73 11.63 -9.49 -2.25
CA SER A 73 10.87 -9.69 -1.00
C SER A 73 9.38 -9.32 -1.08
N GLY A 74 8.87 -8.96 -2.26
CA GLY A 74 7.46 -8.61 -2.47
C GLY A 74 7.09 -7.19 -2.07
N LYS A 75 7.94 -6.20 -2.39
CA LYS A 75 7.65 -4.77 -2.14
C LYS A 75 6.32 -4.31 -2.70
N THR A 76 5.99 -4.74 -3.94
CA THR A 76 4.68 -4.40 -4.58
C THR A 76 3.52 -4.93 -3.74
N LYS A 77 3.64 -6.14 -3.19
CA LYS A 77 2.62 -6.73 -2.31
C LYS A 77 2.49 -5.94 -1.00
N THR A 78 3.60 -5.54 -0.37
CA THR A 78 3.57 -4.66 0.82
C THR A 78 2.89 -3.34 0.51
N MET A 79 3.21 -2.72 -0.64
CA MET A 79 2.57 -1.49 -1.09
C MET A 79 1.06 -1.69 -1.30
N SER A 80 0.64 -2.77 -1.98
CA SER A 80 -0.78 -3.04 -2.20
C SER A 80 -1.57 -3.25 -0.90
N LEU A 81 -0.97 -3.87 0.11
CA LEU A 81 -1.58 -4.01 1.43
C LEU A 81 -1.79 -2.64 2.12
N LEU A 82 -0.80 -1.75 2.04
CA LEU A 82 -0.91 -0.39 2.59
C LEU A 82 -1.95 0.44 1.85
N LEU A 83 -2.04 0.33 0.52
CA LEU A 83 -3.09 0.98 -0.27
C LEU A 83 -4.48 0.46 0.10
N ALA A 84 -4.64 -0.87 0.22
CA ALA A 84 -5.90 -1.48 0.63
C ALA A 84 -6.31 -1.05 2.05
N TRP A 85 -5.37 -1.05 3.00
CA TRP A 85 -5.62 -0.54 4.35
C TRP A 85 -6.09 0.92 4.33
N SER A 86 -5.36 1.81 3.66
CA SER A 86 -5.74 3.23 3.56
C SER A 86 -7.12 3.42 2.93
N TYR A 87 -7.41 2.67 1.87
CA TYR A 87 -8.69 2.72 1.19
C TYR A 87 -9.86 2.35 2.11
N PHE A 88 -9.76 1.17 2.77
CA PHE A 88 -10.84 0.69 3.63
C PHE A 88 -10.98 1.50 4.89
N HIS A 89 -9.88 1.94 5.49
CA HIS A 89 -9.92 2.83 6.64
C HIS A 89 -10.66 4.13 6.29
N LYS A 90 -10.34 4.76 5.13
CA LYS A 90 -11.06 5.96 4.68
C LYS A 90 -12.50 5.70 4.27
N LYS A 91 -12.81 4.47 3.84
CA LYS A 91 -14.17 4.11 3.43
C LYS A 91 -15.09 3.87 4.62
N TYR A 92 -14.59 3.23 5.67
CA TYR A 92 -15.40 2.80 6.79
C TYR A 92 -15.29 3.69 8.04
N GLU A 93 -14.21 4.47 8.15
CA GLU A 93 -13.98 5.38 9.28
C GLU A 93 -14.23 6.83 8.83
N GLU A 94 -15.25 7.46 9.40
CA GLU A 94 -15.69 8.81 9.01
C GLU A 94 -14.58 9.85 9.24
N ASP A 95 -13.90 9.78 10.40
CA ASP A 95 -12.83 10.70 10.82
C ASP A 95 -11.43 10.34 10.29
N SER A 96 -11.33 9.41 9.33
CA SER A 96 -10.05 8.98 8.77
C SER A 96 -9.32 10.11 8.06
N ASP A 97 -8.04 10.32 8.40
CA ASP A 97 -7.11 11.23 7.70
C ASP A 97 -6.38 10.54 6.52
N LEU A 98 -6.70 9.28 6.27
CA LEU A 98 -6.20 8.53 5.12
C LEU A 98 -6.95 8.86 3.82
N SER A 99 -6.51 8.29 2.70
CA SER A 99 -7.02 8.61 1.36
C SER A 99 -7.55 7.39 0.63
N LYS A 100 -8.46 7.62 -0.31
CA LYS A 100 -8.87 6.69 -1.37
C LYS A 100 -8.22 7.01 -2.72
N ASN A 101 -7.44 8.09 -2.79
CA ASN A 101 -6.71 8.50 -4.00
C ASN A 101 -5.22 8.38 -3.73
N PHE A 102 -4.52 7.71 -4.63
CA PHE A 102 -3.14 7.33 -4.46
C PHE A 102 -2.30 7.75 -5.67
N LEU A 103 -1.11 8.26 -5.41
CA LEU A 103 -0.10 8.50 -6.42
C LEU A 103 1.07 7.53 -6.22
N VAL A 104 1.30 6.68 -7.20
CA VAL A 104 2.41 5.73 -7.23
C VAL A 104 3.44 6.21 -8.24
N ILE A 105 4.62 6.55 -7.76
CA ILE A 105 5.72 7.08 -8.58
C ILE A 105 6.79 6.01 -8.74
N ALA A 106 6.98 5.53 -9.97
CA ALA A 106 8.06 4.61 -10.31
C ALA A 106 9.39 5.37 -10.53
N PRO A 107 10.53 4.83 -10.06
CA PRO A 107 11.83 5.50 -10.21
C PRO A 107 12.36 5.52 -11.66
N ASN A 108 11.84 4.67 -12.53
CA ASN A 108 12.20 4.61 -13.95
C ASN A 108 11.13 3.86 -14.75
N ILE A 109 11.27 3.87 -16.09
CA ILE A 109 10.30 3.27 -17.01
C ILE A 109 10.18 1.75 -16.85
N ILE A 110 11.26 1.04 -16.56
CA ILE A 110 11.23 -0.42 -16.39
C ILE A 110 10.40 -0.82 -15.18
N VAL A 111 10.54 -0.07 -14.10
CA VAL A 111 9.71 -0.29 -12.89
C VAL A 111 8.27 0.12 -13.16
N LEU A 112 8.04 1.19 -13.91
CA LEU A 112 6.70 1.61 -14.31
C LEU A 112 5.97 0.51 -15.09
N ASP A 113 6.63 -0.09 -16.10
CA ASP A 113 6.04 -1.15 -16.93
C ASP A 113 5.68 -2.39 -16.10
N ARG A 114 6.52 -2.75 -15.13
CA ARG A 114 6.21 -3.84 -14.20
C ARG A 114 5.02 -3.51 -13.31
N LEU A 115 4.98 -2.32 -12.73
CA LEU A 115 3.85 -1.88 -11.91
C LEU A 115 2.58 -1.76 -12.75
N ARG A 116 2.68 -1.32 -14.00
CA ARG A 116 1.54 -1.33 -14.94
C ARG A 116 0.94 -2.72 -15.07
N THR A 117 1.79 -3.73 -15.26
CA THR A 117 1.35 -5.13 -15.35
C THR A 117 0.73 -5.63 -14.04
N ASP A 118 1.36 -5.34 -12.90
CA ASP A 118 0.89 -5.76 -11.57
C ASP A 118 -0.45 -5.11 -11.20
N PHE A 119 -0.67 -3.85 -11.59
CA PHE A 119 -1.89 -3.09 -11.29
C PHE A 119 -2.97 -3.21 -12.37
N ASP A 120 -2.66 -3.75 -13.55
CA ASP A 120 -3.64 -3.95 -14.62
C ASP A 120 -4.81 -4.79 -14.12
N GLY A 121 -6.05 -4.28 -14.32
CA GLY A 121 -7.25 -4.90 -13.79
C GLY A 121 -7.26 -5.07 -12.27
N LEU A 122 -6.41 -4.32 -11.53
CA LEU A 122 -6.22 -4.43 -10.09
C LEU A 122 -5.79 -5.84 -9.61
N LYS A 123 -5.08 -6.58 -10.47
CA LYS A 123 -4.64 -7.97 -10.21
C LYS A 123 -3.86 -8.13 -8.92
N VAL A 124 -2.99 -7.17 -8.59
CA VAL A 124 -2.21 -7.17 -7.35
C VAL A 124 -3.08 -7.26 -6.08
N PHE A 125 -4.36 -6.90 -6.17
CA PHE A 125 -5.33 -6.98 -5.09
C PHE A 125 -6.25 -8.21 -5.15
N SER A 126 -6.33 -8.89 -6.29
CA SER A 126 -7.29 -9.98 -6.53
C SER A 126 -6.67 -11.35 -6.79
N GLU A 127 -5.50 -11.43 -7.41
CA GLU A 127 -4.87 -12.72 -7.76
C GLU A 127 -4.18 -13.39 -6.57
N ASP A 128 -3.61 -12.60 -5.66
CA ASP A 128 -3.20 -13.08 -4.34
C ASP A 128 -4.25 -12.67 -3.31
N PRO A 129 -4.40 -13.38 -2.19
CA PRO A 129 -5.42 -13.06 -1.21
C PRO A 129 -5.13 -11.79 -0.41
N VAL A 130 -4.99 -10.64 -1.09
CA VAL A 130 -4.96 -9.32 -0.42
C VAL A 130 -6.36 -8.97 0.06
N LEU A 131 -7.35 -9.13 -0.84
CA LEU A 131 -8.74 -8.84 -0.52
C LEU A 131 -9.54 -10.14 -0.42
N PRO A 132 -9.95 -10.55 0.78
CA PRO A 132 -10.84 -11.68 0.96
C PRO A 132 -12.25 -11.36 0.41
N ASP A 133 -12.99 -12.40 0.02
CA ASP A 133 -14.38 -12.27 -0.45
C ASP A 133 -15.34 -11.80 0.65
N ASN A 134 -14.94 -11.97 1.90
CA ASN A 134 -15.70 -11.59 3.08
C ASN A 134 -14.90 -10.62 3.94
N GLY A 135 -15.55 -9.56 4.38
CA GLY A 135 -15.02 -8.64 5.38
C GLY A 135 -15.53 -8.97 6.78
N THR A 136 -15.29 -8.05 7.71
CA THR A 136 -15.92 -8.06 9.04
C THR A 136 -17.30 -7.44 8.96
N ASP A 137 -18.18 -7.81 9.89
CA ASP A 137 -19.51 -7.20 10.08
C ASP A 137 -20.42 -7.24 8.83
N GLY A 138 -20.32 -8.31 8.03
CA GLY A 138 -21.15 -8.49 6.84
C GLY A 138 -20.70 -7.67 5.61
N GLN A 139 -19.57 -6.99 5.68
CA GLN A 139 -18.99 -6.27 4.54
C GLN A 139 -18.41 -7.26 3.52
N ASN A 140 -18.48 -6.90 2.25
CA ASN A 140 -17.82 -7.61 1.17
C ASN A 140 -16.67 -6.76 0.64
N TRP A 141 -15.46 -6.99 1.16
CA TRP A 141 -14.30 -6.18 0.81
C TRP A 141 -13.96 -6.23 -0.67
N ARG A 142 -14.16 -7.35 -1.34
CA ARG A 142 -13.89 -7.45 -2.78
C ARG A 142 -14.83 -6.56 -3.60
N SER A 143 -16.12 -6.59 -3.34
CA SER A 143 -17.09 -5.72 -4.02
C SER A 143 -16.97 -4.26 -3.63
N ASP A 144 -16.51 -4.01 -2.41
CA ASP A 144 -16.36 -2.67 -1.86
C ASP A 144 -15.08 -1.95 -2.31
N PHE A 145 -14.10 -2.71 -2.82
CA PHE A 145 -12.86 -2.17 -3.34
C PHE A 145 -13.03 -1.71 -4.79
N GLN A 146 -13.35 -0.43 -4.96
CA GLN A 146 -13.70 0.16 -6.24
C GLN A 146 -12.73 1.28 -6.62
N LEU A 147 -11.51 0.92 -7.03
CA LEU A 147 -10.50 1.85 -7.50
C LEU A 147 -10.45 1.87 -9.03
N THR A 148 -10.11 3.03 -9.60
CA THR A 148 -9.77 3.17 -11.01
C THR A 148 -8.28 3.45 -11.15
N LEU A 149 -7.60 2.71 -12.04
CA LEU A 149 -6.20 2.92 -12.38
C LEU A 149 -6.09 3.93 -13.51
N HIS A 150 -5.25 4.93 -13.31
CA HIS A 150 -4.84 5.91 -14.32
C HIS A 150 -3.33 5.81 -14.51
N ILE A 151 -2.88 5.70 -15.76
CA ILE A 151 -1.47 5.53 -16.09
C ILE A 151 -1.00 6.75 -16.88
N GLN A 152 -0.05 7.49 -16.34
CA GLN A 152 0.60 8.64 -16.98
C GLN A 152 -0.34 9.49 -17.85
N ASP A 153 -0.19 9.31 -19.18
CA ASP A 153 -0.90 10.08 -20.20
C ASP A 153 -2.31 9.52 -20.51
N GLU A 154 -2.69 8.39 -19.89
CA GLU A 154 -3.96 7.70 -20.09
C GLU A 154 -4.93 7.98 -18.92
N VAL A 155 -5.11 9.26 -18.56
CA VAL A 155 -6.01 9.65 -17.47
C VAL A 155 -7.44 9.71 -17.99
N GLY A 156 -8.26 8.76 -17.54
CA GLY A 156 -9.70 8.73 -17.81
C GLY A 156 -10.52 9.57 -16.80
N PRO A 157 -11.84 9.45 -16.82
CA PRO A 157 -12.71 10.08 -15.84
C PRO A 157 -12.36 9.65 -14.41
N LEU A 158 -12.36 10.59 -13.48
CA LEU A 158 -12.10 10.32 -12.08
C LEU A 158 -13.25 9.53 -11.44
N ASN A 159 -12.88 8.51 -10.67
CA ASN A 159 -13.81 7.71 -9.90
C ASN A 159 -14.00 8.32 -8.50
N SER A 160 -15.22 8.64 -8.14
CA SER A 160 -15.56 9.16 -6.81
C SER A 160 -15.27 8.18 -5.68
N ASN A 161 -15.23 6.86 -5.97
CA ASN A 161 -14.91 5.83 -5.00
C ASN A 161 -13.43 5.74 -4.69
N GLY A 162 -12.55 6.12 -5.62
CA GLY A 162 -11.12 6.20 -5.43
C GLY A 162 -10.30 5.96 -6.70
N ASN A 163 -9.06 6.43 -6.71
CA ASN A 163 -8.20 6.40 -7.88
C ASN A 163 -6.76 6.02 -7.50
N ILE A 164 -6.09 5.31 -8.39
CA ILE A 164 -4.64 5.09 -8.35
C ILE A 164 -4.04 5.75 -9.58
N PHE A 165 -3.14 6.71 -9.39
CA PHE A 165 -2.37 7.34 -10.45
C PHE A 165 -0.97 6.73 -10.46
N LEU A 166 -0.57 6.14 -11.58
CA LEU A 166 0.72 5.51 -11.78
C LEU A 166 1.55 6.31 -12.78
N THR A 167 2.68 6.82 -12.35
CA THR A 167 3.60 7.62 -13.18
C THR A 167 5.05 7.30 -12.88
N ASN A 168 5.97 7.82 -13.68
CA ASN A 168 7.39 7.75 -13.36
C ASN A 168 7.92 9.10 -12.84
N ILE A 169 9.05 9.03 -12.16
CA ILE A 169 9.68 10.19 -11.50
C ILE A 169 10.02 11.32 -12.48
N HIS A 170 10.37 11.00 -13.74
CA HIS A 170 10.75 12.00 -14.75
C HIS A 170 9.59 12.93 -15.09
N ARG A 171 8.37 12.44 -15.06
CA ARG A 171 7.17 13.28 -15.29
C ARG A 171 6.85 14.23 -14.12
N VAL A 172 7.46 14.03 -12.97
CA VAL A 172 7.25 14.89 -11.80
C VAL A 172 8.25 16.04 -11.78
N TYR A 173 9.40 15.87 -12.44
CA TYR A 173 10.52 16.83 -12.45
C TYR A 173 10.81 17.46 -13.82
N ASP A 174 10.10 17.05 -14.88
CA ASP A 174 10.22 17.70 -16.18
C ASP A 174 9.41 19.03 -16.16
N ASP A 175 10.14 20.12 -15.97
CA ASP A 175 9.75 21.49 -16.32
C ASP A 175 10.27 21.88 -17.69
#